data_3089f5af8ab502bbb2f26c47110d9d3e
#
_entry.id   3089f5af8ab502bbb2f26c47110d9d3e
#
_cell.length_a   1.000
_cell.length_b   1.000
_cell.length_c   1.000
_cell.angle_alpha   90.00
_cell.angle_beta   90.00
_cell.angle_gamma   90.00
#
_symmetry.space_group_name_H-M   'P 1'
#
loop_
_entity.id
_entity.type
_entity.pdbx_description
1 polymer ?
#
loop_
_entity_poly.entity_id
_entity_poly.type
_entity_poly.pdbx_seq_one_letter_code
_entity_poly.pdbx_strand_id
1 'polypeptide(L)'
;MAIAEILSRAAAELALFAGVGFLLFGINDVLVDLIYFARAMWRRVTVYSRNPRFFASQFCFTHKPGFIAMLLPAWDESAVIAPMLRATLSRLDYEDYRIFVGHYRNDPGTAAAIASVVDPRVEIVQVEADGPTTKADCLNHLYGIM
;
A
#
# COMPACT_ATOMS: atom_id res chain seq x y z
N MET A 1 -51.80 -27.20 -10.09
CA MET A 1 -52.12 -25.74 -10.01
C MET A 1 -51.50 -25.10 -8.77
N ALA A 2 -51.71 -25.62 -7.57
CA ALA A 2 -51.19 -24.99 -6.31
C ALA A 2 -49.66 -24.84 -6.25
N ILE A 3 -48.87 -25.82 -6.72
CA ILE A 3 -47.38 -25.76 -6.72
C ILE A 3 -46.85 -24.65 -7.65
N ALA A 4 -47.43 -24.51 -8.84
CA ALA A 4 -47.05 -23.48 -9.78
C ALA A 4 -47.32 -22.05 -9.26
N GLU A 5 -48.40 -21.86 -8.53
CA GLU A 5 -48.74 -20.59 -7.88
C GLU A 5 -47.78 -20.27 -6.73
N ILE A 6 -47.40 -21.25 -5.93
CA ILE A 6 -46.44 -21.06 -4.83
C ILE A 6 -45.06 -20.68 -5.41
N LEU A 7 -44.60 -21.39 -6.44
CA LEU A 7 -43.34 -21.08 -7.11
C LEU A 7 -43.32 -19.68 -7.76
N SER A 8 -44.45 -19.30 -8.39
CA SER A 8 -44.60 -17.97 -9.00
C SER A 8 -44.53 -16.85 -7.95
N ARG A 9 -45.20 -17.01 -6.80
CA ARG A 9 -45.16 -16.02 -5.70
C ARG A 9 -43.76 -15.92 -5.10
N ALA A 10 -43.11 -17.07 -4.82
CA ALA A 10 -41.76 -17.06 -4.28
C ALA A 10 -40.75 -16.40 -5.26
N ALA A 11 -40.88 -16.67 -6.55
CA ALA A 11 -40.06 -16.01 -7.57
C ALA A 11 -40.31 -14.50 -7.63
N ALA A 12 -41.55 -14.05 -7.51
CA ALA A 12 -41.88 -12.61 -7.50
C ALA A 12 -41.31 -11.91 -6.26
N GLU A 13 -41.39 -12.53 -5.08
CA GLU A 13 -40.84 -11.96 -3.85
C GLU A 13 -39.31 -11.89 -3.90
N LEU A 14 -38.64 -12.94 -4.42
CA LEU A 14 -37.20 -12.92 -4.62
C LEU A 14 -36.78 -11.86 -5.64
N ALA A 15 -37.51 -11.71 -6.73
CA ALA A 15 -37.25 -10.67 -7.73
C ALA A 15 -37.41 -9.27 -7.14
N LEU A 16 -38.45 -9.05 -6.32
CA LEU A 16 -38.68 -7.78 -5.62
C LEU A 16 -37.54 -7.47 -4.64
N PHE A 17 -37.15 -8.44 -3.83
CA PHE A 17 -36.00 -8.32 -2.92
C PHE A 17 -34.69 -7.98 -3.65
N ALA A 18 -34.41 -8.70 -4.72
CA ALA A 18 -33.23 -8.43 -5.56
C ALA A 18 -33.31 -7.02 -6.19
N GLY A 19 -34.48 -6.63 -6.72
CA GLY A 19 -34.70 -5.31 -7.30
C GLY A 19 -34.49 -4.17 -6.31
N VAL A 20 -34.98 -4.31 -5.08
CA VAL A 20 -34.73 -3.32 -4.01
C VAL A 20 -33.25 -3.27 -3.66
N GLY A 21 -32.58 -4.43 -3.56
CA GLY A 21 -31.16 -4.47 -3.32
C GLY A 21 -30.36 -3.74 -4.39
N PHE A 22 -30.61 -4.03 -5.66
CA PHE A 22 -29.94 -3.34 -6.78
C PHE A 22 -30.24 -1.84 -6.81
N LEU A 23 -31.45 -1.43 -6.47
CA LEU A 23 -31.80 -0.02 -6.40
C LEU A 23 -31.00 0.70 -5.30
N LEU A 24 -30.90 0.12 -4.10
CA LEU A 24 -30.15 0.71 -2.99
C LEU A 24 -28.66 0.82 -3.31
N PHE A 25 -28.06 -0.23 -3.86
CA PHE A 25 -26.65 -0.20 -4.29
C PHE A 25 -26.43 0.79 -5.42
N GLY A 26 -27.32 0.82 -6.42
CA GLY A 26 -27.24 1.78 -7.53
C GLY A 26 -27.33 3.23 -7.09
N ILE A 27 -28.18 3.55 -6.11
CA ILE A 27 -28.24 4.90 -5.52
C ILE A 27 -26.92 5.23 -4.81
N ASN A 28 -26.35 4.29 -4.06
CA ASN A 28 -25.07 4.49 -3.41
C ASN A 28 -23.95 4.79 -4.40
N ASP A 29 -23.88 4.03 -5.49
CA ASP A 29 -22.87 4.22 -6.53
C ASP A 29 -23.00 5.58 -7.22
N VAL A 30 -24.24 5.99 -7.55
CA VAL A 30 -24.49 7.33 -8.11
C VAL A 30 -24.09 8.44 -7.15
N LEU A 31 -24.33 8.28 -5.83
CA LEU A 31 -23.91 9.26 -4.83
C LEU A 31 -22.39 9.39 -4.75
N VAL A 32 -21.68 8.27 -4.77
CA VAL A 32 -20.20 8.26 -4.78
C VAL A 32 -19.67 8.96 -6.02
N ASP A 33 -20.23 8.67 -7.19
CA ASP A 33 -19.85 9.30 -8.45
C ASP A 33 -20.10 10.81 -8.43
N LEU A 34 -21.26 11.24 -7.94
CA LEU A 34 -21.59 12.67 -7.81
C LEU A 34 -20.60 13.40 -6.89
N ILE A 35 -20.26 12.80 -5.74
CA ILE A 35 -19.27 13.36 -4.82
C ILE A 35 -17.90 13.43 -5.51
N TYR A 36 -17.50 12.39 -6.22
CA TYR A 36 -16.24 12.36 -6.95
C TYR A 36 -16.17 13.47 -8.01
N PHE A 37 -17.18 13.59 -8.86
CA PHE A 37 -17.22 14.62 -9.90
C PHE A 37 -17.29 16.03 -9.31
N ALA A 38 -18.08 16.24 -8.26
CA ALA A 38 -18.16 17.53 -7.58
C ALA A 38 -16.79 17.93 -7.01
N ARG A 39 -16.09 17.01 -6.33
CA ARG A 39 -14.74 17.26 -5.81
C ARG A 39 -13.72 17.46 -6.93
N ALA A 40 -13.79 16.69 -7.99
CA ALA A 40 -12.89 16.82 -9.14
C ALA A 40 -13.06 18.19 -9.82
N MET A 41 -14.30 18.61 -10.02
CA MET A 41 -14.63 19.93 -10.57
C MET A 41 -14.16 21.05 -9.64
N TRP A 42 -14.46 20.96 -8.34
CA TRP A 42 -14.00 21.92 -7.35
C TRP A 42 -12.48 22.06 -7.36
N ARG A 43 -11.74 20.92 -7.33
CA ARG A 43 -10.27 20.94 -7.39
C ARG A 43 -9.74 21.52 -8.69
N ARG A 44 -10.43 21.28 -9.81
CA ARG A 44 -10.03 21.83 -11.11
C ARG A 44 -10.12 23.35 -11.14
N VAL A 45 -11.16 23.90 -10.52
CA VAL A 45 -11.39 25.35 -10.50
C VAL A 45 -10.55 26.07 -9.44
N THR A 46 -10.40 25.45 -8.25
CA THR A 46 -9.76 26.14 -7.11
C THR A 46 -8.27 25.82 -6.95
N VAL A 47 -7.87 24.57 -7.19
CA VAL A 47 -6.50 24.11 -6.94
C VAL A 47 -5.68 24.15 -8.22
N TYR A 48 -6.15 23.47 -9.28
CA TYR A 48 -5.37 23.29 -10.50
C TYR A 48 -5.37 24.53 -11.41
N SER A 49 -6.23 25.51 -11.18
CA SER A 49 -6.13 26.83 -11.82
C SER A 49 -4.97 27.66 -11.28
N ARG A 50 -4.57 27.43 -10.00
CA ARG A 50 -3.47 28.15 -9.33
C ARG A 50 -2.18 27.33 -9.25
N ASN A 51 -2.32 25.99 -9.19
CA ASN A 51 -1.19 25.07 -9.05
C ASN A 51 -1.26 24.04 -10.19
N PRO A 52 -0.53 24.25 -11.29
CA PRO A 52 -0.49 23.26 -12.38
C PRO A 52 0.04 21.92 -11.86
N ARG A 53 -0.46 20.82 -12.42
CA ARG A 53 0.05 19.50 -12.07
C ARG A 53 1.49 19.37 -12.53
N PHE A 54 2.35 18.97 -11.62
CA PHE A 54 3.71 18.60 -11.97
C PHE A 54 3.74 17.17 -12.54
N PHE A 55 4.44 17.02 -13.64
CA PHE A 55 4.72 15.72 -14.25
C PHE A 55 6.20 15.38 -14.02
N ALA A 56 6.53 14.09 -13.94
CA ALA A 56 7.91 13.63 -13.73
C ALA A 56 8.91 14.23 -14.74
N SER A 57 8.46 14.48 -15.99
CA SER A 57 9.26 15.13 -17.03
C SER A 57 9.62 16.59 -16.76
N GLN A 58 8.95 17.24 -15.81
CA GLN A 58 9.20 18.64 -15.43
C GLN A 58 10.22 18.76 -14.27
N PHE A 59 10.59 17.64 -13.64
CA PHE A 59 11.68 17.62 -12.68
C PHE A 59 13.01 17.69 -13.43
N CYS A 60 13.54 18.89 -13.61
CA CYS A 60 14.93 19.05 -14.01
C CYS A 60 15.80 18.66 -12.82
N PHE A 61 16.44 17.51 -12.89
CA PHE A 61 17.45 17.09 -11.90
C PHE A 61 18.73 17.92 -12.09
N THR A 62 18.66 19.21 -11.73
CA THR A 62 19.83 20.13 -11.78
C THR A 62 20.75 19.99 -10.59
N HIS A 63 20.33 19.29 -9.54
CA HIS A 63 21.13 18.99 -8.36
C HIS A 63 21.41 17.49 -8.28
N LYS A 64 22.60 17.12 -7.80
CA LYS A 64 22.86 15.75 -7.40
C LYS A 64 21.79 15.34 -6.40
N PRO A 65 21.02 14.27 -6.69
CA PRO A 65 20.06 13.79 -5.73
C PRO A 65 20.79 13.46 -4.44
N GLY A 66 20.16 13.72 -3.29
CA GLY A 66 20.76 13.45 -1.99
C GLY A 66 20.69 11.98 -1.60
N PHE A 67 21.31 11.62 -0.51
CA PHE A 67 21.23 10.29 0.08
C PHE A 67 19.77 9.85 0.33
N ILE A 68 19.46 8.60 -0.04
CA ILE A 68 18.12 8.01 0.15
C ILE A 68 18.21 6.89 1.19
N ALA A 69 17.52 7.04 2.32
CA ALA A 69 17.32 5.98 3.28
C ALA A 69 15.98 5.28 3.01
N MET A 70 16.04 3.95 2.76
CA MET A 70 14.86 3.11 2.62
C MET A 70 14.63 2.36 3.92
N LEU A 71 13.47 2.54 4.55
CA LEU A 71 13.11 1.89 5.79
C LEU A 71 12.14 0.75 5.50
N LEU A 72 12.54 -0.48 5.80
CA LEU A 72 11.77 -1.70 5.55
C LEU A 72 11.48 -2.42 6.88
N PRO A 73 10.27 -2.36 7.40
CA PRO A 73 9.86 -3.20 8.53
C PRO A 73 9.51 -4.59 8.02
N ALA A 74 10.11 -5.63 8.58
CA ALA A 74 9.90 -7.03 8.23
C ALA A 74 9.47 -7.86 9.45
N TRP A 75 8.43 -8.68 9.27
CA TRP A 75 7.94 -9.65 10.23
C TRP A 75 7.41 -10.89 9.51
N ASP A 76 7.95 -12.06 9.85
CA ASP A 76 7.60 -13.37 9.25
C ASP A 76 7.72 -13.38 7.71
N GLU A 77 8.77 -12.72 7.21
CA GLU A 77 9.03 -12.57 5.77
C GLU A 77 10.23 -13.38 5.29
N SER A 78 10.61 -14.43 6.01
CA SER A 78 11.80 -15.25 5.71
C SER A 78 11.86 -15.78 4.27
N ALA A 79 10.71 -16.09 3.65
CA ALA A 79 10.63 -16.60 2.29
C ALA A 79 10.78 -15.52 1.21
N VAL A 80 10.44 -14.25 1.50
CA VAL A 80 10.31 -13.21 0.48
C VAL A 80 11.31 -12.07 0.63
N ILE A 81 11.83 -11.81 1.83
CA ILE A 81 12.68 -10.65 2.10
C ILE A 81 13.99 -10.68 1.32
N ALA A 82 14.69 -11.82 1.28
CA ALA A 82 15.97 -11.94 0.59
C ALA A 82 15.85 -11.81 -0.95
N PRO A 83 14.91 -12.48 -1.63
CA PRO A 83 14.63 -12.25 -3.04
C PRO A 83 14.27 -10.79 -3.35
N MET A 84 13.45 -10.15 -2.50
CA MET A 84 13.04 -8.78 -2.67
C MET A 84 14.23 -7.81 -2.55
N LEU A 85 15.09 -7.97 -1.54
CA LEU A 85 16.29 -7.17 -1.37
C LEU A 85 17.23 -7.30 -2.57
N ARG A 86 17.51 -8.53 -3.04
CA ARG A 86 18.34 -8.75 -4.24
C ARG A 86 17.75 -8.10 -5.48
N ALA A 87 16.43 -8.20 -5.67
CA ALA A 87 15.75 -7.55 -6.78
C ALA A 87 15.84 -6.02 -6.71
N THR A 88 15.67 -5.44 -5.53
CA THR A 88 15.83 -3.99 -5.31
C THR A 88 17.23 -3.53 -5.62
N LEU A 89 18.25 -4.20 -5.06
CA LEU A 89 19.67 -3.89 -5.27
C LEU A 89 20.09 -3.96 -6.75
N SER A 90 19.47 -4.88 -7.51
CA SER A 90 19.81 -5.06 -8.93
C SER A 90 19.07 -4.13 -9.89
N ARG A 91 17.93 -3.57 -9.48
CA ARG A 91 17.06 -2.76 -10.35
C ARG A 91 17.09 -1.27 -10.06
N LEU A 92 17.52 -0.89 -8.87
CA LEU A 92 17.57 0.52 -8.50
C LEU A 92 18.81 1.17 -9.13
N ASP A 93 18.56 2.00 -10.13
CA ASP A 93 19.58 2.79 -10.83
C ASP A 93 19.88 4.08 -10.04
N TYR A 94 20.42 3.91 -8.84
CA TYR A 94 20.84 4.99 -7.96
C TYR A 94 21.94 4.49 -7.02
N GLU A 95 23.01 5.25 -6.81
CA GLU A 95 24.17 4.79 -6.05
C GLU A 95 24.13 5.18 -4.57
N ASP A 96 23.60 6.37 -4.26
CA ASP A 96 23.66 6.96 -2.92
C ASP A 96 22.40 6.63 -2.09
N TYR A 97 22.25 5.34 -1.75
CA TYR A 97 21.17 4.89 -0.88
C TYR A 97 21.60 3.79 0.08
N ARG A 98 20.84 3.63 1.17
CA ARG A 98 20.91 2.48 2.07
C ARG A 98 19.52 1.95 2.37
N ILE A 99 19.44 0.65 2.63
CA ILE A 99 18.22 -0.06 3.00
C ILE A 99 18.37 -0.52 4.44
N PHE A 100 17.62 0.09 5.33
CA PHE A 100 17.55 -0.29 6.74
C PHE A 100 16.40 -1.28 6.91
N VAL A 101 16.70 -2.53 7.25
CA VAL A 101 15.70 -3.58 7.40
C VAL A 101 15.51 -3.87 8.88
N GLY A 102 14.34 -3.50 9.40
CA GLY A 102 13.94 -3.78 10.78
C GLY A 102 13.35 -5.17 10.90
N HIS A 103 13.93 -5.99 11.78
CA HIS A 103 13.38 -7.30 12.16
C HIS A 103 13.22 -7.41 13.66
N TYR A 104 12.41 -8.34 14.11
CA TYR A 104 12.16 -8.53 15.54
C TYR A 104 13.02 -9.66 16.12
N ARG A 105 13.35 -9.52 17.42
CA ARG A 105 14.16 -10.49 18.14
C ARG A 105 13.57 -11.91 18.12
N ASN A 106 12.24 -12.02 18.15
CA ASN A 106 11.50 -13.28 18.14
C ASN A 106 11.20 -13.81 16.72
N ASP A 107 11.87 -13.26 15.68
CA ASP A 107 11.77 -13.71 14.28
C ASP A 107 13.15 -14.02 13.69
N PRO A 108 13.80 -15.11 14.14
CA PRO A 108 15.13 -15.50 13.66
C PRO A 108 15.14 -15.92 12.19
N GLY A 109 14.00 -16.38 11.65
CA GLY A 109 13.88 -16.79 10.26
C GLY A 109 14.07 -15.60 9.30
N THR A 110 13.36 -14.50 9.55
CA THR A 110 13.51 -13.26 8.78
C THR A 110 14.91 -12.68 8.96
N ALA A 111 15.45 -12.67 10.19
CA ALA A 111 16.81 -12.20 10.45
C ALA A 111 17.86 -12.97 9.63
N ALA A 112 17.79 -14.31 9.61
CA ALA A 112 18.69 -15.15 8.82
C ALA A 112 18.55 -14.91 7.30
N ALA A 113 17.34 -14.72 6.83
CA ALA A 113 17.08 -14.43 5.42
C ALA A 113 17.69 -13.08 5.00
N ILE A 114 17.54 -12.03 5.82
CA ILE A 114 18.16 -10.72 5.56
C ILE A 114 19.68 -10.85 5.57
N ALA A 115 20.26 -11.53 6.57
CA ALA A 115 21.71 -11.74 6.69
C ALA A 115 22.31 -12.52 5.51
N SER A 116 21.51 -13.28 4.76
CA SER A 116 21.94 -13.97 3.53
C SER A 116 22.21 -13.01 2.36
N VAL A 117 21.79 -11.74 2.48
CA VAL A 117 22.04 -10.71 1.46
C VAL A 117 23.24 -9.86 1.88
N VAL A 118 24.41 -10.25 1.39
CA VAL A 118 25.66 -9.54 1.71
C VAL A 118 25.85 -8.39 0.73
N ASP A 119 25.41 -7.20 1.12
CA ASP A 119 25.60 -5.95 0.34
C ASP A 119 25.79 -4.78 1.32
N PRO A 120 26.81 -3.91 1.13
CA PRO A 120 27.10 -2.80 2.06
C PRO A 120 25.99 -1.75 2.14
N ARG A 121 25.03 -1.77 1.21
CA ARG A 121 23.87 -0.90 1.21
C ARG A 121 22.72 -1.43 2.06
N VAL A 122 22.78 -2.67 2.55
CA VAL A 122 21.77 -3.29 3.40
C VAL A 122 22.25 -3.26 4.84
N GLU A 123 21.49 -2.60 5.69
CA GLU A 123 21.74 -2.52 7.13
C GLU A 123 20.63 -3.24 7.88
N ILE A 124 21.03 -4.21 8.72
CA ILE A 124 20.12 -5.03 9.51
C ILE A 124 19.94 -4.36 10.87
N VAL A 125 18.70 -4.07 11.23
CA VAL A 125 18.35 -3.42 12.48
C VAL A 125 17.41 -4.32 13.29
N GLN A 126 17.86 -4.71 14.48
CA GLN A 126 17.01 -5.46 15.38
C GLN A 126 16.14 -4.52 16.22
N VAL A 127 14.83 -4.70 16.16
CA VAL A 127 13.88 -4.04 17.05
C VAL A 127 13.88 -4.76 18.39
N GLU A 128 14.04 -4.01 19.48
CA GLU A 128 14.16 -4.59 20.83
C GLU A 128 12.87 -5.24 21.33
N ALA A 129 11.73 -4.70 20.90
CA ALA A 129 10.42 -5.27 21.24
C ALA A 129 10.19 -6.62 20.56
N ASP A 130 9.46 -7.50 21.19
CA ASP A 130 8.99 -8.72 20.55
C ASP A 130 7.84 -8.40 19.59
N GLY A 131 7.91 -8.95 18.39
CA GLY A 131 6.89 -8.76 17.35
C GLY A 131 5.72 -9.76 17.47
N PRO A 132 4.65 -9.50 16.68
CA PRO A 132 4.50 -8.32 15.85
C PRO A 132 4.06 -7.09 16.65
N THR A 133 4.69 -5.96 16.40
CA THR A 133 4.17 -4.66 16.82
C THR A 133 3.44 -4.00 15.64
N THR A 134 3.13 -2.70 15.74
CA THR A 134 2.61 -1.99 14.58
C THR A 134 3.73 -1.69 13.58
N LYS A 135 3.41 -1.62 12.29
CA LYS A 135 4.36 -1.20 11.26
C LYS A 135 4.97 0.17 11.57
N ALA A 136 4.18 1.06 12.18
CA ALA A 136 4.63 2.38 12.58
C ALA A 136 5.70 2.34 13.68
N ASP A 137 5.59 1.41 14.64
CA ASP A 137 6.58 1.27 15.71
C ASP A 137 7.94 0.85 15.17
N CYS A 138 7.95 -0.15 14.26
CA CYS A 138 9.19 -0.57 13.60
C CYS A 138 9.79 0.57 12.78
N LEU A 139 9.00 1.29 11.99
CA LEU A 139 9.47 2.44 11.21
C LEU A 139 10.03 3.56 12.11
N ASN A 140 9.38 3.86 13.23
CA ASN A 140 9.86 4.86 14.18
C ASN A 140 11.20 4.45 14.82
N HIS A 141 11.35 3.15 15.12
CA HIS A 141 12.62 2.61 15.62
C HIS A 141 13.75 2.77 14.59
N LEU A 142 13.49 2.39 13.34
CA LEU A 142 14.44 2.57 12.24
C LEU A 142 14.82 4.03 12.01
N TYR A 143 13.84 4.93 12.07
CA TYR A 143 14.06 6.37 11.93
C TYR A 143 14.93 6.94 13.07
N GLY A 144 14.78 6.42 14.29
CA GLY A 144 15.55 6.87 15.44
C GLY A 144 17.03 6.45 15.44
N ILE A 145 17.41 5.48 14.60
CA ILE A 145 18.80 4.98 14.49
C ILE A 145 19.60 5.74 13.42
N MET A 146 18.93 6.34 12.46
CA MET A 146 19.54 7.16 11.39
C MET A 146 19.97 8.53 11.91
#